data_d80a54ad4eaea91bb5366d772aaece62
#
_entry.id   d80a54ad4eaea91bb5366d772aaece62
#
_cell.length_a   1.000
_cell.length_b   1.000
_cell.length_c   1.000
_cell.angle_alpha   90.00
_cell.angle_beta   90.00
_cell.angle_gamma   90.00
#
_symmetry.space_group_name_H-M   'P 1'
#
loop_
_entity.id
_entity.type
_entity.pdbx_description
1 polymer ?
#
loop_
_entity_poly.entity_id
_entity_poly.type
_entity_poly.pdbx_seq_one_letter_code
_entity_poly.pdbx_strand_id
1 'polypeptide(L)'
;MKQSNERQGLVGLLTSDTYRLLCLLDNLQASTLDGPRVRESQEEIAELFHVSKGKLNPLMQSLVASGCIQKYRARSGYTVTPLGSQVIAHIGQLEGLERQLQRKQPTGKAG
;
A
#
# COMPACT_ATOMS: atom_id res chain seq x y z
N MET A 1 11.25 1.50 -23.68
CA MET A 1 10.48 0.74 -22.84
C MET A 1 10.84 0.86 -21.44
N LYS A 2 12.01 0.49 -21.06
CA LYS A 2 12.37 0.58 -19.70
C LYS A 2 12.36 1.97 -19.18
N GLN A 3 12.68 2.90 -20.01
CA GLN A 3 12.65 4.25 -19.59
C GLN A 3 11.29 4.72 -19.32
N SER A 4 10.31 4.22 -20.05
CA SER A 4 8.95 4.57 -19.76
C SER A 4 8.57 4.15 -18.39
N ASN A 5 9.02 2.97 -17.98
CA ASN A 5 8.72 2.51 -16.67
C ASN A 5 9.33 3.37 -15.61
N GLU A 6 10.56 3.78 -15.84
CA GLU A 6 11.20 4.64 -14.88
C GLU A 6 10.52 5.97 -14.80
N ARG A 7 10.14 6.49 -15.95
CA ARG A 7 9.51 7.76 -15.98
C ARG A 7 8.19 7.74 -15.29
N GLN A 8 7.51 6.63 -15.35
CA GLN A 8 6.24 6.48 -14.67
C GLN A 8 6.36 6.02 -13.25
N GLY A 9 7.58 6.03 -12.70
CA GLY A 9 7.79 5.51 -11.38
C GLY A 9 6.87 6.08 -10.33
N LEU A 10 6.70 7.39 -10.31
CA LEU A 10 5.84 8.00 -9.32
C LEU A 10 4.39 7.61 -9.54
N VAL A 11 3.89 7.75 -10.75
CA VAL A 11 2.52 7.41 -11.05
C VAL A 11 2.28 5.92 -10.81
N GLY A 12 3.20 5.08 -11.25
CA GLY A 12 3.09 3.67 -11.04
C GLY A 12 3.07 3.30 -9.57
N LEU A 13 3.87 3.97 -8.78
CA LEU A 13 3.90 3.74 -7.37
C LEU A 13 2.58 4.11 -6.71
N LEU A 14 2.03 5.26 -7.07
CA LEU A 14 0.78 5.72 -6.49
C LEU A 14 -0.40 4.84 -6.86
N THR A 15 -0.32 4.17 -8.00
CA THR A 15 -1.40 3.33 -8.46
C THR A 15 -1.11 1.85 -8.36
N SER A 16 0.02 1.46 -7.77
CA SER A 16 0.40 0.06 -7.74
C SER A 16 -0.53 -0.72 -6.83
N ASP A 17 -0.79 -1.96 -7.23
CA ASP A 17 -1.62 -2.83 -6.43
C ASP A 17 -0.96 -3.15 -5.11
N THR A 18 0.35 -3.24 -5.11
CA THR A 18 1.08 -3.53 -3.87
C THR A 18 0.89 -2.44 -2.84
N TYR A 19 0.99 -1.18 -3.27
CA TYR A 19 0.79 -0.06 -2.37
C TYR A 19 -0.67 0.00 -1.88
N ARG A 20 -1.61 -0.21 -2.79
CA ARG A 20 -3.02 -0.19 -2.40
C ARG A 20 -3.34 -1.29 -1.41
N LEU A 21 -2.71 -2.45 -1.60
CA LEU A 21 -2.88 -3.54 -0.65
C LEU A 21 -2.29 -3.17 0.71
N LEU A 22 -1.14 -2.54 0.72
CA LEU A 22 -0.52 -2.11 1.97
C LEU A 22 -1.44 -1.16 2.73
N CYS A 23 -2.07 -0.23 2.02
CA CYS A 23 -3.01 0.69 2.65
C CYS A 23 -4.22 -0.04 3.22
N LEU A 24 -4.73 -1.03 2.49
CA LEU A 24 -5.84 -1.81 2.99
C LEU A 24 -5.44 -2.55 4.26
N LEU A 25 -4.27 -3.16 4.27
CA LEU A 25 -3.83 -3.89 5.45
C LEU A 25 -3.67 -2.96 6.64
N ASP A 26 -3.16 -1.76 6.40
CA ASP A 26 -3.03 -0.80 7.48
C ASP A 26 -4.39 -0.45 8.07
N ASN A 27 -5.39 -0.28 7.22
CA ASN A 27 -6.73 0.01 7.68
C ASN A 27 -7.39 -1.16 8.41
N LEU A 28 -6.97 -2.37 8.10
CA LEU A 28 -7.54 -3.55 8.73
C LEU A 28 -6.90 -3.87 10.07
N GLN A 29 -5.78 -3.24 10.40
CA GLN A 29 -5.12 -3.54 11.66
C GLN A 29 -6.02 -3.23 12.84
N ALA A 30 -6.12 -4.17 13.75
CA ALA A 30 -6.85 -3.99 15.00
C ALA A 30 -5.89 -4.09 16.15
N SER A 31 -6.16 -3.38 17.22
CA SER A 31 -5.33 -3.44 18.41
C SER A 31 -5.53 -4.78 19.10
N THR A 32 -4.44 -5.41 19.43
CA THR A 32 -4.48 -6.66 20.18
C THR A 32 -3.50 -6.53 21.33
N LEU A 33 -3.50 -7.52 22.19
CA LEU A 33 -2.57 -7.53 23.33
C LEU A 33 -1.13 -7.54 22.85
N ASP A 34 -0.89 -8.08 21.66
CA ASP A 34 0.45 -8.15 21.10
C ASP A 34 0.74 -6.99 20.17
N GLY A 35 -0.13 -5.99 20.11
CA GLY A 35 0.06 -4.85 19.22
C GLY A 35 -0.90 -4.91 18.04
N PRO A 36 -0.77 -3.98 17.09
CA PRO A 36 -1.66 -3.96 15.94
C PRO A 36 -1.47 -5.18 15.06
N ARG A 37 -2.57 -5.73 14.58
CA ARG A 37 -2.51 -6.93 13.76
C ARG A 37 -3.69 -7.00 12.82
N VAL A 38 -3.42 -7.40 11.59
CA VAL A 38 -4.47 -7.73 10.63
C VAL A 38 -4.93 -9.14 10.94
N ARG A 39 -6.20 -9.29 11.26
CA ARG A 39 -6.73 -10.57 11.69
C ARG A 39 -7.44 -11.32 10.59
N GLU A 40 -7.73 -10.67 9.50
CA GLU A 40 -8.41 -11.28 8.38
C GLU A 40 -7.55 -12.35 7.73
N SER A 41 -8.20 -13.40 7.24
CA SER A 41 -7.51 -14.44 6.49
C SER A 41 -7.16 -13.93 5.10
N GLN A 42 -6.28 -14.65 4.41
CA GLN A 42 -5.95 -14.29 3.05
C GLN A 42 -7.18 -14.30 2.15
N GLU A 43 -8.10 -15.22 2.41
CA GLU A 43 -9.32 -15.27 1.62
C GLU A 43 -10.16 -14.02 1.84
N GLU A 44 -10.27 -13.59 3.08
CA GLU A 44 -11.01 -12.39 3.39
C GLU A 44 -10.34 -11.15 2.80
N ILE A 45 -9.01 -11.11 2.87
CA ILE A 45 -8.28 -9.98 2.29
C ILE A 45 -8.47 -9.94 0.78
N ALA A 46 -8.42 -11.11 0.13
CA ALA A 46 -8.62 -11.15 -1.31
C ALA A 46 -10.00 -10.63 -1.69
N GLU A 47 -11.00 -11.01 -0.91
CA GLU A 47 -12.35 -10.50 -1.15
C GLU A 47 -12.42 -9.00 -1.01
N LEU A 48 -11.84 -8.47 0.06
CA LEU A 48 -11.87 -7.04 0.30
C LEU A 48 -11.09 -6.27 -0.76
N PHE A 49 -10.05 -6.89 -1.30
CA PHE A 49 -9.22 -6.25 -2.32
C PHE A 49 -9.73 -6.54 -3.73
N HIS A 50 -10.77 -7.38 -3.84
CA HIS A 50 -11.40 -7.70 -5.11
C HIS A 50 -10.48 -8.40 -6.09
N VAL A 51 -9.71 -9.34 -5.60
CA VAL A 51 -8.82 -10.15 -6.44
C VAL A 51 -8.96 -11.60 -6.03
N SER A 52 -8.47 -12.50 -6.88
CA SER A 52 -8.41 -13.91 -6.53
C SER A 52 -7.29 -14.12 -5.52
N LYS A 53 -7.39 -15.22 -4.81
CA LYS A 53 -6.36 -15.58 -3.85
C LYS A 53 -5.03 -15.79 -4.55
N GLY A 54 -5.06 -16.34 -5.76
CA GLY A 54 -3.84 -16.55 -6.51
C GLY A 54 -3.17 -15.26 -6.91
N LYS A 55 -3.94 -14.22 -7.14
CA LYS A 55 -3.36 -12.92 -7.44
C LYS A 55 -2.90 -12.20 -6.18
N LEU A 56 -3.58 -12.42 -5.08
CA LEU A 56 -3.22 -11.79 -3.83
C LEU A 56 -1.88 -12.27 -3.29
N ASN A 57 -1.62 -13.56 -3.42
CA ASN A 57 -0.46 -14.15 -2.78
C ASN A 57 0.87 -13.51 -3.19
N PRO A 58 1.14 -13.29 -4.49
CA PRO A 58 2.39 -12.62 -4.86
C PRO A 58 2.49 -11.22 -4.30
N LEU A 59 1.37 -10.51 -4.19
CA LEU A 59 1.39 -9.17 -3.64
C LEU A 59 1.73 -9.21 -2.15
N MET A 60 1.14 -10.14 -1.42
CA MET A 60 1.45 -10.29 -0.01
C MET A 60 2.92 -10.65 0.19
N GLN A 61 3.43 -11.55 -0.64
CA GLN A 61 4.82 -11.94 -0.53
C GLN A 61 5.75 -10.78 -0.84
N SER A 62 5.39 -9.95 -1.79
CA SER A 62 6.17 -8.78 -2.11
C SER A 62 6.25 -7.82 -0.93
N LEU A 63 5.15 -7.63 -0.22
CA LEU A 63 5.13 -6.76 0.94
C LEU A 63 5.96 -7.33 2.08
N VAL A 64 5.91 -8.65 2.27
CA VAL A 64 6.75 -9.27 3.28
C VAL A 64 8.23 -9.14 2.91
N ALA A 65 8.55 -9.39 1.66
CA ALA A 65 9.93 -9.34 1.22
C ALA A 65 10.51 -7.93 1.32
N SER A 66 9.70 -6.92 1.10
CA SER A 66 10.17 -5.54 1.20
C SER A 66 10.26 -5.06 2.64
N GLY A 67 9.74 -5.84 3.59
CA GLY A 67 9.78 -5.43 4.98
C GLY A 67 8.64 -4.53 5.40
N CYS A 68 7.65 -4.32 4.52
CA CYS A 68 6.52 -3.45 4.85
C CYS A 68 5.50 -4.12 5.74
N ILE A 69 5.39 -5.43 5.69
CA ILE A 69 4.54 -6.18 6.60
C ILE A 69 5.32 -7.37 7.12
N GLN A 70 4.84 -7.89 8.24
CA GLN A 70 5.48 -9.00 8.89
C GLN A 70 4.42 -10.02 9.27
N LYS A 71 4.75 -11.29 9.09
CA LYS A 71 3.86 -12.38 9.44
C LYS A 71 4.04 -12.75 10.89
N TYR A 72 2.93 -13.03 11.57
CA TYR A 72 3.03 -13.57 12.92
C TYR A 72 3.38 -15.04 12.85
N ARG A 73 4.29 -15.47 13.69
CA ARG A 73 4.70 -16.86 13.69
C ARG A 73 3.74 -17.72 14.47
N ALA A 74 3.32 -17.24 15.60
CA ALA A 74 2.52 -18.05 16.51
C ALA A 74 1.05 -18.05 16.16
N ARG A 75 0.61 -17.10 15.36
CA ARG A 75 -0.80 -16.96 15.01
C ARG A 75 -0.91 -16.49 13.59
N SER A 76 -2.05 -16.71 12.98
CA SER A 76 -2.26 -16.16 11.67
C SER A 76 -2.39 -14.65 11.78
N GLY A 77 -2.08 -13.98 10.71
CA GLY A 77 -2.18 -12.54 10.66
C GLY A 77 -0.90 -11.90 10.25
N TYR A 78 -1.00 -10.60 10.04
CA TYR A 78 0.12 -9.78 9.59
C TYR A 78 0.11 -8.49 10.37
N THR A 79 1.26 -7.84 10.46
CA THR A 79 1.34 -6.51 11.03
C THR A 79 2.08 -5.60 10.04
N VAL A 80 1.63 -4.37 9.94
CA VAL A 80 2.34 -3.37 9.13
C VAL A 80 3.51 -2.88 9.97
N THR A 81 4.71 -2.97 9.40
CA THR A 81 5.92 -2.61 10.13
C THR A 81 6.08 -1.09 10.16
N PRO A 82 7.01 -0.58 10.97
CA PRO A 82 7.30 0.85 10.92
C PRO A 82 7.70 1.31 9.53
N LEU A 83 8.43 0.47 8.79
CA LEU A 83 8.78 0.81 7.42
C LEU A 83 7.53 0.91 6.57
N GLY A 84 6.61 -0.04 6.70
CA GLY A 84 5.35 0.02 5.96
C GLY A 84 4.57 1.28 6.27
N SER A 85 4.50 1.66 7.53
CA SER A 85 3.81 2.88 7.91
C SER A 85 4.47 4.11 7.30
N GLN A 86 5.79 4.12 7.24
CA GLN A 86 6.48 5.24 6.63
C GLN A 86 6.24 5.31 5.14
N VAL A 87 6.20 4.16 4.48
CA VAL A 87 5.91 4.14 3.04
C VAL A 87 4.53 4.75 2.78
N ILE A 88 3.54 4.36 3.58
CA ILE A 88 2.21 4.90 3.43
C ILE A 88 2.21 6.41 3.62
N ALA A 89 2.89 6.88 4.65
CA ALA A 89 2.93 8.31 4.94
C ALA A 89 3.60 9.09 3.82
N HIS A 90 4.73 8.58 3.34
CA HIS A 90 5.46 9.29 2.30
C HIS A 90 4.73 9.31 0.98
N ILE A 91 4.14 8.20 0.59
CA ILE A 91 3.40 8.17 -0.66
C ILE A 91 2.14 9.04 -0.54
N GLY A 92 1.52 9.05 0.63
CA GLY A 92 0.39 9.93 0.85
C GLY A 92 0.78 11.39 0.68
N GLN A 93 1.96 11.75 1.17
CA GLN A 93 2.44 13.11 0.97
C GLN A 93 2.68 13.42 -0.50
N LEU A 94 3.22 12.47 -1.23
CA LEU A 94 3.44 12.66 -2.66
C LEU A 94 2.14 12.84 -3.40
N GLU A 95 1.12 12.07 -3.02
CA GLU A 95 -0.18 12.23 -3.64
C GLU A 95 -0.75 13.62 -3.39
N GLY A 96 -0.60 14.09 -2.16
CA GLY A 96 -1.08 15.42 -1.83
C GLY A 96 -0.36 16.49 -2.61
N LEU A 97 0.95 16.34 -2.75
CA LEU A 97 1.73 17.31 -3.50
C LEU A 97 1.32 17.32 -4.97
N GLU A 98 1.12 16.16 -5.52
CA GLU A 98 0.74 16.05 -6.90
C GLU A 98 -0.61 16.72 -7.15
N ARG A 99 -1.56 16.52 -6.25
CA ARG A 99 -2.85 17.17 -6.38
C ARG A 99 -2.73 18.68 -6.28
N GLN A 100 -1.86 19.16 -5.42
CA GLN A 100 -1.64 20.59 -5.32
C GLN A 100 -1.07 21.16 -6.59
N LEU A 101 -0.12 20.48 -7.18
CA LEU A 101 0.49 20.96 -8.41
C LEU A 101 -0.53 21.00 -9.54
N GLN A 102 -1.36 19.98 -9.63
CA GLN A 102 -2.37 19.96 -10.66
C GLN A 102 -3.36 21.08 -10.48
N ARG A 103 -3.71 21.38 -9.26
CA ARG A 103 -4.62 22.46 -8.99
C ARG A 103 -4.04 23.80 -9.38
N LYS A 104 -2.78 23.97 -9.09
CA LYS A 104 -2.15 25.23 -9.40
C LYS A 104 -2.03 25.50 -10.87
N GLN A 105 -1.82 24.47 -11.64
CA GLN A 105 -1.66 24.65 -13.06
C GLN A 105 -2.84 25.34 -13.71
N PRO A 106 -4.04 24.86 -13.52
CA PRO A 106 -5.17 25.54 -14.12
C PRO A 106 -5.29 26.95 -13.62
N THR A 107 -4.99 27.15 -12.39
CA THR A 107 -5.10 28.49 -11.85
C THR A 107 -4.16 29.42 -12.55
N GLY A 108 -2.99 28.95 -12.78
CA GLY A 108 -2.01 29.77 -13.42
C GLY A 108 -2.47 30.22 -14.75
N LYS A 109 -3.14 29.36 -15.49
CA LYS A 109 -3.53 29.79 -16.75
C LYS A 109 -4.66 30.73 -16.68
N ALA A 110 -5.44 30.60 -15.71
CA ALA A 110 -6.53 31.50 -15.63
C ALA A 110 -6.05 32.94 -15.68
N GLY A 111 -4.89 33.14 -15.22
CA GLY A 111 -4.36 34.48 -15.27
C GLY A 111 -4.24 34.95 -16.68
#